data_776dcceee467f976a11b93d338f57c44
#
_entry.id   776dcceee467f976a11b93d338f57c44
#
_cell.length_a   1.000
_cell.length_b   1.000
_cell.length_c   1.000
_cell.angle_alpha   90.00
_cell.angle_beta   90.00
_cell.angle_gamma   90.00
#
_symmetry.space_group_name_H-M   'P 1'
#
loop_
_entity.id
_entity.type
_entity.pdbx_description
1 polymer ?
#
loop_
_entity_poly.entity_id
_entity_poly.type
_entity_poly.pdbx_seq_one_letter_code
_entity_poly.pdbx_strand_id
1 'polypeptide(L)'
;MKKIQNKLIELFNRYKHVWILSYFIIYLTWFGYLERTVTTHYHLIHLPIDDYIPFCEYFVIPYIMWFGYVAFGIAFTALHDKKEFYRLCAFLYTGMTVFLVISTLYPNGHNLRPYYFTHHNMFTALCEWLYSTDTPTNLFPSIHVYNSLGIHFAVMHSSYFKDKKHVQHASLVLCVLIILSTMFIKQHSVFDVSTAFMLAFVMYNVCLLYTSPSPRDGATSR
;
A
#
# COMPACT_ATOMS: atom_id res chain seq x y z
N MET A 1 -31.74 28.55 5.01
CA MET A 1 -30.37 28.76 4.55
C MET A 1 -29.35 28.71 5.68
N LYS A 2 -29.44 29.51 6.77
CA LYS A 2 -28.46 29.50 7.91
C LYS A 2 -28.24 28.11 8.55
N LYS A 3 -29.28 27.28 8.72
CA LYS A 3 -29.17 25.93 9.31
C LYS A 3 -28.37 24.96 8.43
N ILE A 4 -28.49 25.06 7.11
CA ILE A 4 -27.70 24.25 6.15
C ILE A 4 -26.26 24.71 6.16
N GLN A 5 -26.01 26.03 6.16
CA GLN A 5 -24.68 26.63 6.21
C GLN A 5 -23.94 26.22 7.48
N ASN A 6 -24.58 26.28 8.64
CA ASN A 6 -23.97 25.84 9.91
C ASN A 6 -23.62 24.35 9.89
N LYS A 7 -24.49 23.50 9.32
CA LYS A 7 -24.24 22.05 9.20
C LYS A 7 -23.05 21.76 8.27
N LEU A 8 -22.89 22.52 7.18
CA LEU A 8 -21.76 22.42 6.28
C LEU A 8 -20.45 22.85 6.92
N ILE A 9 -20.46 23.93 7.69
CA ILE A 9 -19.27 24.41 8.45
C ILE A 9 -18.87 23.38 9.51
N GLU A 10 -19.83 22.81 10.21
CA GLU A 10 -19.58 21.76 11.20
C GLU A 10 -18.97 20.51 10.55
N LEU A 11 -19.51 20.07 9.42
CA LEU A 11 -19.00 18.94 8.65
C LEU A 11 -17.57 19.20 8.17
N PHE A 12 -17.30 20.39 7.62
CA PHE A 12 -15.98 20.80 7.19
C PHE A 12 -14.97 20.78 8.35
N ASN A 13 -15.35 21.37 9.49
CA ASN A 13 -14.49 21.38 10.69
C ASN A 13 -14.24 19.97 11.25
N ARG A 14 -15.20 19.09 11.13
CA ARG A 14 -15.09 17.68 11.56
C ARG A 14 -14.06 16.92 10.71
N TYR A 15 -14.07 17.12 9.39
CA TYR A 15 -13.27 16.35 8.44
C TYR A 15 -12.10 17.14 7.82
N LYS A 16 -11.79 18.33 8.32
CA LYS A 16 -10.68 19.13 7.80
C LYS A 16 -9.32 18.40 7.78
N HIS A 17 -9.12 17.40 8.65
CA HIS A 17 -7.89 16.60 8.69
C HIS A 17 -7.67 15.78 7.41
N VAL A 18 -8.72 15.51 6.64
CA VAL A 18 -8.65 14.76 5.38
C VAL A 18 -7.85 15.52 4.29
N TRP A 19 -7.59 16.82 4.49
CA TRP A 19 -6.75 17.60 3.55
C TRP A 19 -5.38 16.96 3.27
N ILE A 20 -4.84 16.20 4.23
CA ILE A 20 -3.55 15.51 4.08
C ILE A 20 -3.55 14.49 2.92
N LEU A 21 -4.73 14.05 2.47
CA LEU A 21 -4.87 13.21 1.27
C LEU A 21 -4.47 13.94 -0.02
N SER A 22 -4.32 15.27 0.00
CA SER A 22 -3.75 16.03 -1.13
C SER A 22 -2.34 15.57 -1.49
N TYR A 23 -1.62 14.87 -0.59
CA TYR A 23 -0.36 14.20 -0.89
C TYR A 23 -0.47 13.25 -2.10
N PHE A 24 -1.63 12.61 -2.30
CA PHE A 24 -1.83 11.73 -3.45
C PHE A 24 -1.71 12.46 -4.79
N ILE A 25 -1.98 13.76 -4.85
CA ILE A 25 -1.78 14.56 -6.07
C ILE A 25 -0.29 14.60 -6.42
N ILE A 26 0.55 14.85 -5.41
CA ILE A 26 2.01 14.88 -5.58
C ILE A 26 2.50 13.48 -5.97
N TYR A 27 2.08 12.46 -5.23
CA TYR A 27 2.47 11.07 -5.46
C TYR A 27 2.11 10.61 -6.88
N LEU A 28 0.84 10.75 -7.29
CA LEU A 28 0.38 10.28 -8.59
C LEU A 28 1.01 11.05 -9.76
N THR A 29 1.28 12.34 -9.58
CA THR A 29 1.96 13.15 -10.60
C THR A 29 3.41 12.69 -10.77
N TRP A 30 4.14 12.48 -9.67
CA TRP A 30 5.53 12.01 -9.70
C TRP A 30 5.63 10.58 -10.19
N PHE A 31 4.78 9.68 -9.69
CA PHE A 31 4.71 8.30 -10.16
C PHE A 31 4.39 8.23 -11.66
N GLY A 32 3.37 8.95 -12.13
CA GLY A 32 3.02 8.99 -13.55
C GLY A 32 4.12 9.59 -14.44
N TYR A 33 4.97 10.48 -13.91
CA TYR A 33 6.17 10.93 -14.59
C TYR A 33 7.20 9.80 -14.72
N LEU A 34 7.48 9.05 -13.64
CA LEU A 34 8.42 7.93 -13.65
C LEU A 34 7.97 6.81 -14.59
N GLU A 35 6.69 6.45 -14.57
CA GLU A 35 6.11 5.43 -15.48
C GLU A 35 6.30 5.77 -16.97
N ARG A 36 6.30 7.05 -17.31
CA ARG A 36 6.49 7.52 -18.69
C ARG A 36 7.95 7.68 -19.10
N THR A 37 8.84 7.88 -18.16
CA THR A 37 10.26 8.19 -18.42
C THR A 37 11.18 7.00 -18.25
N VAL A 38 10.87 6.09 -17.31
CA VAL A 38 11.68 4.88 -17.04
C VAL A 38 11.17 3.73 -17.91
N THR A 39 11.60 3.70 -19.17
CA THR A 39 11.12 2.70 -20.16
C THR A 39 12.23 1.81 -20.72
N THR A 40 13.46 2.28 -20.85
CA THR A 40 14.56 1.58 -21.52
C THR A 40 15.84 1.48 -20.70
N HIS A 41 16.12 2.47 -19.86
CA HIS A 41 17.34 2.52 -19.06
C HIS A 41 17.01 2.34 -17.58
N TYR A 42 17.05 1.09 -17.12
CA TYR A 42 16.80 0.73 -15.72
C TYR A 42 17.62 -0.50 -15.31
N HIS A 43 17.82 -0.63 -14.01
CA HIS A 43 18.51 -1.78 -13.42
C HIS A 43 17.55 -2.96 -13.29
N LEU A 44 17.96 -4.10 -13.84
CA LEU A 44 17.17 -5.32 -13.79
C LEU A 44 17.23 -5.91 -12.37
N ILE A 45 16.06 -6.06 -11.73
CA ILE A 45 15.90 -6.75 -10.46
C ILE A 45 15.44 -8.18 -10.74
N HIS A 46 16.24 -9.14 -10.31
CA HIS A 46 15.96 -10.56 -10.44
C HIS A 46 16.72 -11.34 -9.40
N LEU A 47 16.05 -12.27 -8.72
CA LEU A 47 16.68 -13.27 -7.85
C LEU A 47 16.43 -14.67 -8.44
N PRO A 48 17.38 -15.61 -8.27
CA PRO A 48 17.17 -16.99 -8.76
C PRO A 48 15.90 -17.67 -8.25
N ILE A 49 15.42 -17.28 -7.07
CA ILE A 49 14.17 -17.80 -6.50
C ILE A 49 12.93 -17.36 -7.28
N ASP A 50 12.99 -16.23 -8.01
CA ASP A 50 11.87 -15.72 -8.81
C ASP A 50 11.48 -16.68 -9.94
N ASP A 51 12.46 -17.46 -10.44
CA ASP A 51 12.25 -18.44 -11.51
C ASP A 51 11.48 -19.68 -11.03
N TYR A 52 11.55 -19.99 -9.73
CA TYR A 52 10.83 -21.12 -9.14
C TYR A 52 9.38 -20.77 -8.77
N ILE A 53 9.00 -19.50 -8.73
CA ILE A 53 7.62 -19.08 -8.45
C ILE A 53 6.81 -19.23 -9.74
N PRO A 54 5.80 -20.13 -9.81
CA PRO A 54 4.99 -20.28 -11.02
C PRO A 54 4.10 -19.04 -11.24
N PHE A 55 3.79 -18.75 -12.51
CA PHE A 55 2.72 -17.82 -12.82
C PHE A 55 1.35 -18.45 -12.50
N CYS A 56 0.47 -17.67 -11.86
CA CYS A 56 -0.89 -18.09 -11.53
C CYS A 56 -1.86 -16.93 -11.69
N GLU A 57 -2.65 -16.95 -12.77
CA GLU A 57 -3.56 -15.87 -13.15
C GLU A 57 -4.66 -15.58 -12.12
N TYR A 58 -5.06 -16.56 -11.31
CA TYR A 58 -6.11 -16.39 -10.30
C TYR A 58 -5.73 -15.36 -9.22
N PHE A 59 -4.45 -15.17 -9.01
CA PHE A 59 -3.94 -14.16 -8.08
C PHE A 59 -4.13 -12.72 -8.55
N VAL A 60 -4.61 -12.49 -9.77
CA VAL A 60 -5.00 -11.15 -10.21
C VAL A 60 -6.15 -10.58 -9.36
N ILE A 61 -7.02 -11.44 -8.81
CA ILE A 61 -8.13 -11.00 -7.96
C ILE A 61 -7.63 -10.36 -6.66
N PRO A 62 -6.85 -11.02 -5.78
CA PRO A 62 -6.34 -10.36 -4.59
C PRO A 62 -5.43 -9.16 -4.93
N TYR A 63 -4.73 -9.16 -6.07
CA TYR A 63 -3.97 -7.99 -6.53
C TYR A 63 -4.88 -6.77 -6.75
N ILE A 64 -5.98 -6.93 -7.48
CA ILE A 64 -6.95 -5.84 -7.71
C ILE A 64 -7.65 -5.43 -6.41
N MET A 65 -7.93 -6.37 -5.51
CA MET A 65 -8.52 -6.08 -4.21
C MET A 65 -7.65 -5.16 -3.34
N TRP A 66 -6.35 -5.05 -3.63
CA TRP A 66 -5.45 -4.12 -2.94
C TRP A 66 -5.95 -2.66 -2.97
N PHE A 67 -6.46 -2.20 -4.11
CA PHE A 67 -6.99 -0.84 -4.24
C PHE A 67 -8.14 -0.59 -3.26
N GLY A 68 -9.08 -1.52 -3.19
CA GLY A 68 -10.21 -1.46 -2.23
C GLY A 68 -9.74 -1.57 -0.78
N TYR A 69 -8.76 -2.43 -0.50
CA TYR A 69 -8.22 -2.64 0.82
C TYR A 69 -7.53 -1.38 1.38
N VAL A 70 -6.70 -0.74 0.58
CA VAL A 70 -6.02 0.51 0.97
C VAL A 70 -7.03 1.65 1.10
N ALA A 71 -7.93 1.82 0.14
CA ALA A 71 -8.96 2.85 0.19
C ALA A 71 -9.87 2.70 1.41
N PHE A 72 -10.29 1.47 1.72
CA PHE A 72 -11.09 1.18 2.92
C PHE A 72 -10.34 1.55 4.21
N GLY A 73 -9.08 1.14 4.36
CA GLY A 73 -8.30 1.42 5.56
C GLY A 73 -8.13 2.93 5.81
N ILE A 74 -7.82 3.69 4.75
CA ILE A 74 -7.68 5.15 4.80
C ILE A 74 -9.03 5.79 5.14
N ALA A 75 -10.11 5.43 4.44
CA ALA A 75 -11.44 6.00 4.66
C ALA A 75 -11.96 5.66 6.06
N PHE A 76 -11.79 4.41 6.49
CA PHE A 76 -12.24 3.97 7.81
C PHE A 76 -11.56 4.77 8.93
N THR A 77 -10.23 4.87 8.93
CA THR A 77 -9.50 5.62 9.95
C THR A 77 -9.82 7.11 9.91
N ALA A 78 -9.97 7.71 8.71
CA ALA A 78 -10.36 9.11 8.56
C ALA A 78 -11.71 9.43 9.17
N LEU A 79 -12.65 8.49 9.14
CA LEU A 79 -14.01 8.69 9.67
C LEU A 79 -14.12 8.40 11.17
N HIS A 80 -13.29 7.49 11.72
CA HIS A 80 -13.45 6.98 13.08
C HIS A 80 -12.45 7.57 14.08
N ASP A 81 -11.16 7.69 13.74
CA ASP A 81 -10.14 8.21 14.65
C ASP A 81 -9.06 9.01 13.92
N LYS A 82 -8.98 10.31 14.25
CA LYS A 82 -7.99 11.22 13.62
C LYS A 82 -6.54 10.84 13.94
N LYS A 83 -6.26 10.29 15.13
CA LYS A 83 -4.88 9.91 15.49
C LYS A 83 -4.47 8.66 14.73
N GLU A 84 -5.35 7.65 14.66
CA GLU A 84 -5.12 6.44 13.86
C GLU A 84 -4.95 6.82 12.38
N PHE A 85 -5.78 7.72 11.86
CA PHE A 85 -5.67 8.23 10.49
C PHE A 85 -4.32 8.90 10.20
N TYR A 86 -3.87 9.84 11.06
CA TYR A 86 -2.58 10.49 10.88
C TYR A 86 -1.40 9.52 10.97
N ARG A 87 -1.45 8.53 11.86
CA ARG A 87 -0.43 7.49 11.97
C ARG A 87 -0.37 6.63 10.71
N LEU A 88 -1.53 6.23 10.21
CA LEU A 88 -1.62 5.48 8.96
C LEU A 88 -1.08 6.30 7.79
N CYS A 89 -1.50 7.55 7.64
CA CYS A 89 -0.99 8.45 6.60
C CYS A 89 0.53 8.63 6.71
N ALA A 90 1.07 8.85 7.91
CA ALA A 90 2.51 8.99 8.10
C ALA A 90 3.25 7.72 7.65
N PHE A 91 2.73 6.54 8.03
CA PHE A 91 3.31 5.28 7.58
C PHE A 91 3.26 5.17 6.05
N LEU A 92 2.08 5.26 5.43
CA LEU A 92 1.91 5.08 3.99
C LEU A 92 2.74 6.10 3.18
N TYR A 93 2.66 7.38 3.53
CA TYR A 93 3.32 8.45 2.78
C TYR A 93 4.84 8.38 2.87
N THR A 94 5.38 7.98 4.01
CA THR A 94 6.84 7.79 4.12
C THR A 94 7.31 6.68 3.18
N GLY A 95 6.67 5.51 3.17
CA GLY A 95 7.05 4.43 2.26
C GLY A 95 6.85 4.79 0.80
N MET A 96 5.74 5.44 0.46
CA MET A 96 5.46 5.93 -0.90
C MET A 96 6.49 6.98 -1.35
N THR A 97 6.93 7.87 -0.45
CA THR A 97 7.99 8.84 -0.76
C THR A 97 9.34 8.16 -0.94
N VAL A 98 9.69 7.20 -0.06
CA VAL A 98 10.93 6.41 -0.19
C VAL A 98 10.95 5.67 -1.53
N PHE A 99 9.84 5.05 -1.92
CA PHE A 99 9.69 4.41 -3.21
C PHE A 99 9.95 5.39 -4.37
N LEU A 100 9.32 6.57 -4.39
CA LEU A 100 9.51 7.57 -5.44
C LEU A 100 10.95 8.06 -5.53
N VAL A 101 11.58 8.31 -4.37
CA VAL A 101 12.99 8.75 -4.31
C VAL A 101 13.91 7.66 -4.86
N ILE A 102 13.71 6.40 -4.44
CA ILE A 102 14.51 5.28 -4.95
C ILE A 102 14.30 5.12 -6.45
N SER A 103 13.07 5.08 -6.95
CA SER A 103 12.78 4.94 -8.38
C SER A 103 13.35 6.08 -9.22
N THR A 104 13.48 7.29 -8.64
CA THR A 104 14.10 8.43 -9.30
C THR A 104 15.64 8.31 -9.37
N LEU A 105 16.26 7.89 -8.25
CA LEU A 105 17.72 7.81 -8.13
C LEU A 105 18.29 6.51 -8.70
N TYR A 106 17.49 5.45 -8.65
CA TYR A 106 17.84 4.11 -9.10
C TYR A 106 16.69 3.52 -9.92
N PRO A 107 16.51 3.96 -11.18
CA PRO A 107 15.51 3.38 -12.08
C PRO A 107 15.65 1.88 -12.15
N ASN A 108 14.58 1.14 -11.91
CA ASN A 108 14.60 -0.30 -11.76
C ASN A 108 13.41 -0.97 -12.42
N GLY A 109 13.53 -2.24 -12.73
CA GLY A 109 12.47 -3.02 -13.37
C GLY A 109 12.81 -4.49 -13.39
N HIS A 110 11.93 -5.33 -13.95
CA HIS A 110 12.14 -6.77 -14.11
C HIS A 110 11.65 -7.28 -15.48
N ASN A 111 12.00 -8.52 -15.79
CA ASN A 111 11.56 -9.24 -16.99
C ASN A 111 10.83 -10.56 -16.63
N LEU A 112 10.16 -10.61 -15.49
CA LEU A 112 9.52 -11.83 -14.98
C LEU A 112 8.18 -12.15 -15.65
N ARG A 113 7.54 -11.17 -16.30
CA ARG A 113 6.23 -11.35 -16.94
C ARG A 113 6.30 -12.37 -18.06
N PRO A 114 5.33 -13.31 -18.16
CA PRO A 114 5.29 -14.26 -19.27
C PRO A 114 5.08 -13.52 -20.59
N TYR A 115 5.77 -13.97 -21.65
CA TYR A 115 5.63 -13.42 -23.02
C TYR A 115 4.29 -13.81 -23.67
N TYR A 116 3.70 -14.93 -23.24
CA TYR A 116 2.39 -15.41 -23.69
C TYR A 116 1.72 -16.21 -22.59
N PHE A 117 0.40 -16.23 -22.61
CA PHE A 117 -0.38 -17.05 -21.69
C PHE A 117 -0.75 -18.37 -22.32
N THR A 118 -0.57 -19.46 -21.59
CA THR A 118 -0.92 -20.82 -22.05
C THR A 118 -2.43 -21.04 -22.14
N HIS A 119 -3.20 -20.30 -21.38
CA HIS A 119 -4.65 -20.35 -21.32
C HIS A 119 -5.24 -18.96 -21.53
N HIS A 120 -6.35 -18.89 -22.27
CA HIS A 120 -7.11 -17.66 -22.46
C HIS A 120 -8.42 -17.74 -21.69
N ASN A 121 -8.49 -17.02 -20.59
CA ASN A 121 -9.66 -16.96 -19.72
C ASN A 121 -9.83 -15.51 -19.17
N MET A 122 -10.88 -15.28 -18.41
CA MET A 122 -11.15 -13.96 -17.82
C MET A 122 -10.00 -13.45 -16.95
N PHE A 123 -9.30 -14.32 -16.23
CA PHE A 123 -8.20 -13.92 -15.32
C PHE A 123 -6.94 -13.55 -16.10
N THR A 124 -6.61 -14.29 -17.16
CA THR A 124 -5.49 -13.92 -18.05
C THR A 124 -5.80 -12.61 -18.78
N ALA A 125 -7.03 -12.37 -19.22
CA ALA A 125 -7.44 -11.09 -19.80
C ALA A 125 -7.27 -9.93 -18.82
N LEU A 126 -7.58 -10.15 -17.53
CA LEU A 126 -7.31 -9.15 -16.47
C LEU A 126 -5.81 -8.93 -16.25
N CYS A 127 -4.98 -9.98 -16.33
CA CYS A 127 -3.54 -9.86 -16.26
C CYS A 127 -2.99 -9.06 -17.48
N GLU A 128 -3.49 -9.31 -18.69
CA GLU A 128 -3.12 -8.56 -19.89
C GLU A 128 -3.48 -7.08 -19.75
N TRP A 129 -4.69 -6.78 -19.31
CA TRP A 129 -5.10 -5.41 -19.03
C TRP A 129 -4.20 -4.75 -17.99
N LEU A 130 -3.89 -5.45 -16.89
CA LEU A 130 -2.99 -4.95 -15.85
C LEU A 130 -1.60 -4.65 -16.43
N TYR A 131 -1.02 -5.57 -17.19
CA TYR A 131 0.30 -5.41 -17.80
C TYR A 131 0.37 -4.30 -18.85
N SER A 132 -0.76 -3.99 -19.50
CA SER A 132 -0.85 -2.87 -20.43
C SER A 132 -0.97 -1.51 -19.75
N THR A 133 -1.41 -1.49 -18.49
CA THR A 133 -1.65 -0.27 -17.72
C THR A 133 -0.47 0.08 -16.81
N ASP A 134 0.18 -0.94 -16.27
CA ASP A 134 1.27 -0.84 -15.30
C ASP A 134 2.56 -1.36 -15.91
N THR A 135 3.61 -0.54 -15.95
CA THR A 135 4.88 -0.95 -16.57
C THR A 135 5.65 -1.93 -15.68
N PRO A 136 6.58 -2.77 -16.25
CA PRO A 136 7.45 -3.62 -15.44
C PRO A 136 8.65 -2.86 -14.85
N THR A 137 8.47 -1.57 -14.56
CA THR A 137 9.51 -0.68 -14.02
C THR A 137 9.03 0.02 -12.75
N ASN A 138 9.93 0.68 -12.05
CA ASN A 138 9.61 1.39 -10.80
C ASN A 138 8.97 0.47 -9.75
N LEU A 139 9.66 -0.62 -9.39
CA LEU A 139 9.06 -1.71 -8.61
C LEU A 139 9.56 -1.76 -7.17
N PHE A 140 10.73 -1.20 -6.90
CA PHE A 140 11.47 -1.35 -5.66
C PHE A 140 11.41 -0.10 -4.77
N PRO A 141 11.07 -0.26 -3.49
CA PRO A 141 10.45 -1.40 -2.82
C PRO A 141 8.95 -1.54 -3.19
N SER A 142 8.38 -2.74 -3.07
CA SER A 142 6.98 -2.97 -3.45
C SER A 142 5.99 -2.17 -2.60
N ILE A 143 5.30 -1.21 -3.25
CA ILE A 143 4.25 -0.41 -2.60
C ILE A 143 3.01 -1.26 -2.28
N HIS A 144 2.70 -2.27 -3.07
CA HIS A 144 1.60 -3.20 -2.80
C HIS A 144 1.81 -3.92 -1.46
N VAL A 145 3.02 -4.43 -1.24
CA VAL A 145 3.39 -5.11 0.01
C VAL A 145 3.41 -4.14 1.18
N TYR A 146 4.10 -3.01 1.02
CA TYR A 146 4.29 -2.03 2.07
C TYR A 146 2.95 -1.45 2.57
N ASN A 147 2.09 -1.01 1.65
CA ASN A 147 0.80 -0.43 2.01
C ASN A 147 -0.15 -1.49 2.60
N SER A 148 -0.11 -2.74 2.11
CA SER A 148 -0.91 -3.82 2.69
C SER A 148 -0.56 -4.09 4.14
N LEU A 149 0.75 -4.13 4.45
CA LEU A 149 1.23 -4.24 5.84
C LEU A 149 0.77 -3.05 6.68
N GLY A 150 0.85 -1.82 6.15
CA GLY A 150 0.40 -0.61 6.83
C GLY A 150 -1.08 -0.66 7.20
N ILE A 151 -1.95 -1.09 6.27
CA ILE A 151 -3.38 -1.26 6.55
C ILE A 151 -3.61 -2.35 7.58
N HIS A 152 -2.93 -3.50 7.46
CA HIS A 152 -3.05 -4.58 8.44
C HIS A 152 -2.63 -4.11 9.84
N PHE A 153 -1.52 -3.40 9.97
CA PHE A 153 -1.07 -2.82 11.23
C PHE A 153 -2.10 -1.83 11.81
N ALA A 154 -2.69 -0.98 10.95
CA ALA A 154 -3.76 -0.07 11.40
C ALA A 154 -4.97 -0.84 11.93
N VAL A 155 -5.39 -1.91 11.28
CA VAL A 155 -6.49 -2.77 11.75
C VAL A 155 -6.14 -3.43 13.09
N MET A 156 -4.91 -3.93 13.25
CA MET A 156 -4.45 -4.59 14.48
C MET A 156 -4.38 -3.65 15.69
N HIS A 157 -4.04 -2.37 15.46
CA HIS A 157 -3.88 -1.37 16.52
C HIS A 157 -5.09 -0.46 16.70
N SER A 158 -6.12 -0.59 15.85
CA SER A 158 -7.32 0.20 15.95
C SER A 158 -8.12 -0.15 17.20
N SER A 159 -8.47 0.88 17.95
CA SER A 159 -9.36 0.77 19.12
C SER A 159 -10.72 0.17 18.76
N TYR A 160 -11.21 0.43 17.55
CA TYR A 160 -12.50 -0.07 17.05
C TYR A 160 -12.48 -1.57 16.75
N PHE A 161 -11.34 -2.12 16.28
CA PHE A 161 -11.20 -3.52 15.89
C PHE A 161 -10.56 -4.41 16.96
N LYS A 162 -10.21 -3.85 18.13
CA LYS A 162 -9.51 -4.56 19.22
C LYS A 162 -10.16 -5.90 19.58
N ASP A 163 -11.49 -5.92 19.70
CA ASP A 163 -12.25 -7.10 20.10
C ASP A 163 -12.87 -7.87 18.90
N LYS A 164 -12.61 -7.43 17.67
CA LYS A 164 -13.16 -8.01 16.44
C LYS A 164 -12.14 -8.91 15.75
N LYS A 165 -11.79 -10.03 16.40
CA LYS A 165 -10.76 -10.97 15.92
C LYS A 165 -10.99 -11.45 14.49
N HIS A 166 -12.26 -11.68 14.09
CA HIS A 166 -12.60 -12.06 12.72
C HIS A 166 -12.18 -11.01 11.67
N VAL A 167 -12.29 -9.70 11.99
CA VAL A 167 -11.83 -8.62 11.10
C VAL A 167 -10.30 -8.60 11.02
N GLN A 168 -9.62 -8.79 12.14
CA GLN A 168 -8.16 -8.86 12.18
C GLN A 168 -7.64 -10.05 11.36
N HIS A 169 -8.26 -11.24 11.49
CA HIS A 169 -7.91 -12.40 10.70
C HIS A 169 -8.21 -12.20 9.21
N ALA A 170 -9.38 -11.66 8.85
CA ALA A 170 -9.72 -11.36 7.46
C ALA A 170 -8.72 -10.37 6.83
N SER A 171 -8.33 -9.34 7.57
CA SER A 171 -7.29 -8.38 7.15
C SER A 171 -5.93 -9.06 6.96
N LEU A 172 -5.55 -9.99 7.86
CA LEU A 172 -4.30 -10.76 7.72
C LEU A 172 -4.32 -11.63 6.47
N VAL A 173 -5.39 -12.40 6.28
CA VAL A 173 -5.54 -13.29 5.11
C VAL A 173 -5.49 -12.48 3.82
N LEU A 174 -6.23 -11.38 3.74
CA LEU A 174 -6.21 -10.53 2.55
C LEU A 174 -4.83 -9.90 2.32
N CYS A 175 -4.17 -9.40 3.37
CA CYS A 175 -2.81 -8.87 3.29
C CYS A 175 -1.83 -9.92 2.72
N VAL A 176 -1.86 -11.15 3.24
CA VAL A 176 -1.01 -12.25 2.74
C VAL A 176 -1.33 -12.60 1.30
N LEU A 177 -2.61 -12.69 0.92
CA LEU A 177 -3.03 -12.97 -0.45
C LEU A 177 -2.57 -11.87 -1.43
N ILE A 178 -2.65 -10.60 -1.03
CA ILE A 178 -2.13 -9.47 -1.83
C ILE A 178 -0.61 -9.60 -1.99
N ILE A 179 0.13 -9.87 -0.93
CA ILE A 179 1.59 -10.04 -1.00
C ILE A 179 1.96 -11.18 -1.94
N LEU A 180 1.34 -12.33 -1.78
CA LEU A 180 1.56 -13.48 -2.67
C LEU A 180 1.19 -13.15 -4.13
N SER A 181 0.10 -12.41 -4.33
CA SER A 181 -0.35 -12.06 -5.68
C SER A 181 0.69 -11.28 -6.47
N THR A 182 1.45 -10.39 -5.82
CA THR A 182 2.50 -9.61 -6.51
C THR A 182 3.56 -10.49 -7.17
N MET A 183 3.89 -11.62 -6.54
CA MET A 183 4.88 -12.58 -7.06
C MET A 183 4.25 -13.57 -8.05
N PHE A 184 3.06 -14.11 -7.76
CA PHE A 184 2.41 -15.10 -8.62
C PHE A 184 1.92 -14.54 -9.95
N ILE A 185 1.50 -13.27 -10.01
CA ILE A 185 1.21 -12.61 -11.29
C ILE A 185 2.43 -11.86 -11.84
N LYS A 186 3.65 -12.15 -11.36
CA LYS A 186 4.90 -11.62 -11.88
C LYS A 186 4.96 -10.09 -11.98
N GLN A 187 4.40 -9.40 -11.00
CA GLN A 187 4.49 -7.94 -10.87
C GLN A 187 5.68 -7.49 -10.02
N HIS A 188 6.17 -8.34 -9.12
CA HIS A 188 7.31 -8.05 -8.25
C HIS A 188 8.22 -9.25 -8.09
N SER A 189 9.52 -8.99 -7.94
CA SER A 189 10.52 -9.93 -7.48
C SER A 189 10.41 -10.16 -5.95
N VAL A 190 10.88 -11.30 -5.49
CA VAL A 190 11.06 -11.56 -4.04
C VAL A 190 11.95 -10.48 -3.40
N PHE A 191 12.88 -9.88 -4.15
CA PHE A 191 13.70 -8.78 -3.67
C PHE A 191 12.86 -7.55 -3.30
N ASP A 192 11.92 -7.14 -4.16
CA ASP A 192 11.03 -5.99 -3.93
C ASP A 192 10.13 -6.23 -2.72
N VAL A 193 9.62 -7.45 -2.61
CA VAL A 193 8.79 -7.90 -1.48
C VAL A 193 9.58 -7.86 -0.18
N SER A 194 10.79 -8.45 -0.17
CA SER A 194 11.64 -8.53 1.03
C SER A 194 12.04 -7.15 1.55
N THR A 195 12.40 -6.25 0.65
CA THR A 195 12.77 -4.88 1.01
C THR A 195 11.59 -4.05 1.48
N ALA A 196 10.39 -4.29 0.93
CA ALA A 196 9.15 -3.70 1.46
C ALA A 196 8.85 -4.15 2.90
N PHE A 197 9.10 -5.43 3.23
CA PHE A 197 9.00 -5.92 4.61
C PHE A 197 10.02 -5.23 5.53
N MET A 198 11.27 -5.09 5.10
CA MET A 198 12.30 -4.40 5.89
C MET A 198 11.91 -2.93 6.15
N LEU A 199 11.46 -2.23 5.11
CA LEU A 199 11.00 -0.85 5.24
C LEU A 199 9.79 -0.76 6.17
N ALA A 200 8.82 -1.67 6.02
CA ALA A 200 7.63 -1.71 6.87
C ALA A 200 7.98 -1.98 8.33
N PHE A 201 8.94 -2.86 8.61
CA PHE A 201 9.43 -3.12 9.97
C PHE A 201 10.06 -1.89 10.61
N VAL A 202 10.92 -1.17 9.89
CA VAL A 202 11.52 0.07 10.37
C VAL A 202 10.44 1.12 10.66
N MET A 203 9.53 1.33 9.71
CA MET A 203 8.48 2.34 9.83
C MET A 203 7.41 1.99 10.87
N TYR A 204 7.16 0.70 11.10
CA TYR A 204 6.28 0.25 12.18
C TYR A 204 6.81 0.73 13.54
N ASN A 205 8.10 0.54 13.79
CA ASN A 205 8.72 1.00 15.03
C ASN A 205 8.66 2.53 15.16
N VAL A 206 8.95 3.28 14.09
CA VAL A 206 8.97 4.74 14.11
C VAL A 206 7.55 5.32 14.25
N CYS A 207 6.61 4.89 13.40
CA CYS A 207 5.29 5.53 13.30
C CYS A 207 4.26 4.99 14.30
N LEU A 208 4.36 3.73 14.70
CA LEU A 208 3.32 3.09 15.50
C LEU A 208 3.74 2.85 16.95
N LEU A 209 4.97 2.48 17.22
CA LEU A 209 5.43 2.25 18.59
C LEU A 209 5.87 3.55 19.28
N TYR A 210 6.72 4.36 18.65
CA TYR A 210 7.24 5.58 19.30
C TYR A 210 6.20 6.70 19.39
N THR A 211 5.16 6.70 18.58
CA THR A 211 4.07 7.69 18.66
C THR A 211 2.93 7.26 19.58
N SER A 212 2.99 6.07 20.18
CA SER A 212 2.05 5.64 21.21
C SER A 212 2.43 6.32 22.54
N PRO A 213 1.46 6.91 23.30
CA PRO A 213 1.76 7.44 24.64
C PRO A 213 2.36 6.35 25.51
N SER A 214 3.51 6.62 26.13
CA SER A 214 4.09 5.71 27.09
C SER A 214 3.09 5.47 28.24
N PRO A 215 2.97 4.25 28.78
CA PRO A 215 2.20 4.03 30.00
C PRO A 215 2.63 4.92 31.19
N ARG A 216 3.81 5.54 31.09
CA ARG A 216 4.35 6.46 32.11
C ARG A 216 3.74 7.87 32.03
N ASP A 217 3.19 8.28 30.87
CA ASP A 217 2.61 9.62 30.71
C ASP A 217 1.23 9.76 31.40
N GLY A 218 0.58 8.65 31.74
CA GLY A 218 -0.64 8.61 32.53
C GLY A 218 -0.44 8.62 34.02
N ALA A 219 0.79 8.48 34.54
CA ALA A 219 1.08 8.38 35.99
C ALA A 219 1.46 9.73 36.65
N THR A 220 1.63 10.80 35.87
CA THR A 220 2.08 12.11 36.36
C THR A 220 0.96 13.16 36.52
N SER A 221 -0.31 12.77 36.34
CA SER A 221 -1.47 13.64 36.60
C SER A 221 -2.31 13.12 37.75
N ARG A 222 -1.73 13.06 38.95
CA ARG A 222 -2.45 13.00 40.25
C ARG A 222 -1.81 13.95 41.20
#